data_db14d33e8f8e5b69ebdbe2582b3b5498
#
_entry.id   db14d33e8f8e5b69ebdbe2582b3b5498
#
_cell.length_a   1.000
_cell.length_b   1.000
_cell.length_c   1.000
_cell.angle_alpha   90.00
_cell.angle_beta   90.00
_cell.angle_gamma   90.00
#
_symmetry.space_group_name_H-M   'P 1'
#
loop_
_entity.id
_entity.type
_entity.pdbx_description
1 polymer ?
#
loop_
_entity_poly.entity_id
_entity_poly.type
_entity_poly.pdbx_seq_one_letter_code
_entity_poly.pdbx_strand_id
1 'polypeptide(L)'
;GISMTRTERLQLCRWAPEDFVSLEQVNENFTRLDAAGGSSQDAAATLRYNLAHEALQHLHDGCAPVRQRNLLTADFTKRTGQLGALHQLQNVYGTPMLIPSVAETFSTTVEDTPVLLENSHILCSFTPSGYGSVSAVTIGNFTGASEQVAVNILENGQVAATSETRAVAKDAGQTFPVSLDIAPDRTYTLQLLRRDAEGYAAISASGAVSVTFTGTVYETGYFATKPLLLGAGGVFELWVYYTGPAPAAAYCFDGGDYQALTPAETGSGVNSDGETCSLLRFVIPDAAEKTLSLHFTLSSSATLVRECCGILL
;
A
#
# COMPACT_ATOMS: atom_id res chain seq x y z
N GLY A 1 -14.19 13.96 -34.71
CA GLY A 1 -12.93 14.15 -35.43
C GLY A 1 -11.84 14.40 -34.42
N ILE A 2 -10.79 13.59 -34.44
CA ILE A 2 -9.62 13.65 -33.57
C ILE A 2 -8.92 15.00 -33.87
N SER A 3 -8.84 15.86 -32.88
CA SER A 3 -8.26 17.19 -33.01
C SER A 3 -6.78 17.22 -32.54
N MET A 4 -5.98 16.29 -33.05
CA MET A 4 -4.54 16.34 -32.84
C MET A 4 -3.98 17.64 -33.46
N THR A 5 -3.30 18.43 -32.67
CA THR A 5 -2.61 19.64 -33.15
C THR A 5 -1.12 19.38 -33.30
N ARG A 6 -0.42 20.27 -34.01
CA ARG A 6 1.05 20.20 -34.13
C ARG A 6 1.68 21.49 -33.61
N THR A 7 2.87 21.38 -33.06
CA THR A 7 3.66 22.56 -32.65
C THR A 7 4.13 23.34 -33.87
N GLU A 8 4.19 24.67 -33.75
CA GLU A 8 4.52 25.53 -34.90
C GLU A 8 5.93 25.30 -35.45
N ARG A 9 6.93 25.16 -34.59
CA ARG A 9 8.34 25.13 -35.00
C ARG A 9 8.80 23.77 -35.52
N LEU A 10 8.54 22.71 -34.76
CA LEU A 10 9.06 21.37 -35.07
C LEU A 10 7.95 20.45 -35.60
N GLN A 11 6.73 20.93 -35.71
CA GLN A 11 5.59 20.15 -36.16
C GLN A 11 5.37 18.86 -35.36
N LEU A 12 5.71 18.89 -34.06
CA LEU A 12 5.53 17.76 -33.16
C LEU A 12 4.05 17.54 -32.89
N CYS A 13 3.63 16.31 -32.83
CA CYS A 13 2.28 15.93 -32.44
C CYS A 13 2.01 16.40 -30.99
N ARG A 14 0.89 17.06 -30.81
CA ARG A 14 0.38 17.52 -29.53
C ARG A 14 -1.00 16.91 -29.34
N TRP A 15 -1.16 16.12 -28.29
CA TRP A 15 -2.39 15.41 -28.00
C TRP A 15 -3.30 16.23 -27.09
N ALA A 16 -4.59 16.18 -27.35
CA ALA A 16 -5.61 16.64 -26.42
C ALA A 16 -5.90 15.53 -25.37
N PRO A 17 -6.55 15.86 -24.24
CA PRO A 17 -6.87 14.89 -23.20
C PRO A 17 -7.67 13.66 -23.69
N GLU A 18 -8.45 13.85 -24.75
CA GLU A 18 -9.27 12.82 -25.37
C GLU A 18 -8.59 12.02 -26.50
N ASP A 19 -7.36 12.38 -26.84
CA ASP A 19 -6.63 11.72 -27.90
C ASP A 19 -5.89 10.46 -27.38
N PHE A 20 -5.81 9.45 -28.24
CA PHE A 20 -4.95 8.30 -27.98
C PHE A 20 -3.53 8.61 -28.45
N VAL A 21 -2.58 8.48 -27.53
CA VAL A 21 -1.16 8.59 -27.86
C VAL A 21 -0.71 7.33 -28.59
N SER A 22 -0.38 7.44 -29.89
CA SER A 22 0.17 6.32 -30.62
C SER A 22 1.70 6.33 -30.55
N LEU A 23 2.31 5.15 -30.44
CA LEU A 23 3.76 4.99 -30.44
C LEU A 23 4.39 5.50 -31.74
N GLU A 24 3.69 5.37 -32.86
CA GLU A 24 4.10 5.88 -34.14
C GLU A 24 4.26 7.41 -34.15
N GLN A 25 3.29 8.12 -33.59
CA GLN A 25 3.33 9.59 -33.43
C GLN A 25 4.43 10.03 -32.46
N VAL A 26 4.66 9.26 -31.42
CA VAL A 26 5.77 9.47 -30.49
C VAL A 26 7.10 9.36 -31.22
N ASN A 27 7.29 8.28 -31.97
CA ASN A 27 8.51 8.05 -32.75
C ASN A 27 8.70 9.11 -33.86
N GLU A 28 7.61 9.54 -34.50
CA GLU A 28 7.65 10.65 -35.46
C GLU A 28 8.16 11.94 -34.79
N ASN A 29 7.69 12.27 -33.60
CA ASN A 29 8.17 13.42 -32.85
C ASN A 29 9.67 13.34 -32.56
N PHE A 30 10.18 12.16 -32.18
CA PHE A 30 11.61 11.98 -31.96
C PHE A 30 12.43 12.12 -33.24
N THR A 31 11.98 11.51 -34.33
CA THR A 31 12.65 11.64 -35.63
C THR A 31 12.72 13.11 -36.05
N ARG A 32 11.68 13.89 -35.82
CA ARG A 32 11.69 15.31 -36.13
C ARG A 32 12.63 16.12 -35.22
N LEU A 33 12.76 15.75 -33.94
CA LEU A 33 13.73 16.36 -33.05
C LEU A 33 15.16 16.05 -33.46
N ASP A 34 15.46 14.81 -33.80
CA ASP A 34 16.77 14.41 -34.29
C ASP A 34 17.11 15.14 -35.57
N ALA A 35 16.20 15.21 -36.55
CA ALA A 35 16.37 15.90 -37.79
C ALA A 35 16.57 17.42 -37.65
N ALA A 36 16.06 18.01 -36.59
CA ALA A 36 16.29 19.43 -36.30
C ALA A 36 17.71 19.75 -35.82
N GLY A 37 18.59 18.75 -35.77
CA GLY A 37 20.01 18.92 -35.42
C GLY A 37 20.23 19.40 -34.01
N GLY A 38 19.29 19.18 -33.31
CA GLY A 38 19.29 19.90 -32.19
C GLY A 38 19.69 19.35 -31.01
N SER A 39 20.03 18.43 -30.94
CA SER A 39 20.39 18.09 -29.87
C SER A 39 20.58 18.44 -28.67
N SER A 40 19.86 19.02 -28.06
CA SER A 40 20.01 19.02 -26.65
C SER A 40 19.38 17.74 -26.11
N GLN A 41 20.21 16.97 -25.39
CA GLN A 41 19.73 15.86 -24.55
C GLN A 41 18.55 16.33 -23.67
N ASP A 42 18.52 17.60 -23.28
CA ASP A 42 17.47 18.26 -22.52
C ASP A 42 16.12 18.30 -23.26
N ALA A 43 16.10 18.56 -24.57
CA ALA A 43 14.84 18.60 -25.33
C ALA A 43 14.25 17.18 -25.49
N ALA A 44 15.09 16.19 -25.73
CA ALA A 44 14.65 14.80 -25.78
C ALA A 44 14.17 14.31 -24.40
N ALA A 45 14.87 14.66 -23.32
CA ALA A 45 14.48 14.36 -21.97
C ALA A 45 13.14 15.03 -21.60
N THR A 46 12.96 16.29 -21.97
CA THR A 46 11.70 17.02 -21.76
C THR A 46 10.54 16.38 -22.52
N LEU A 47 10.78 15.93 -23.74
CA LEU A 47 9.74 15.26 -24.51
C LEU A 47 9.34 13.92 -23.91
N ARG A 48 10.31 13.11 -23.48
CA ARG A 48 10.06 11.84 -22.77
C ARG A 48 9.22 12.06 -21.53
N TYR A 49 9.62 13.04 -20.73
CA TYR A 49 8.87 13.44 -19.55
C TYR A 49 7.42 13.81 -19.90
N ASN A 50 7.22 14.70 -20.86
CA ASN A 50 5.87 15.16 -21.23
C ASN A 50 5.01 14.00 -21.76
N LEU A 51 5.57 13.11 -22.57
CA LEU A 51 4.80 11.96 -23.07
C LEU A 51 4.36 11.00 -21.98
N ALA A 52 5.26 10.68 -21.06
CA ALA A 52 4.94 9.82 -19.93
C ALA A 52 3.87 10.45 -19.02
N HIS A 53 3.96 11.76 -18.81
CA HIS A 53 3.01 12.48 -17.96
C HIS A 53 1.66 12.72 -18.63
N GLU A 54 1.62 12.95 -19.93
CA GLU A 54 0.35 12.97 -20.68
C GLU A 54 -0.38 11.65 -20.56
N ALA A 55 0.33 10.53 -20.71
CA ALA A 55 -0.28 9.22 -20.53
C ALA A 55 -0.79 8.98 -19.09
N LEU A 56 -0.06 9.47 -18.10
CA LEU A 56 -0.50 9.40 -16.70
C LEU A 56 -1.74 10.28 -16.47
N GLN A 57 -1.78 11.48 -17.04
CA GLN A 57 -2.93 12.37 -16.93
C GLN A 57 -4.17 11.74 -17.58
N HIS A 58 -4.02 11.11 -18.74
CA HIS A 58 -5.12 10.37 -19.38
C HIS A 58 -5.67 9.25 -18.47
N LEU A 59 -4.79 8.51 -17.83
CA LEU A 59 -5.20 7.48 -16.88
C LEU A 59 -5.95 8.08 -15.69
N HIS A 60 -5.45 9.20 -15.15
CA HIS A 60 -6.07 9.93 -14.04
C HIS A 60 -7.46 10.43 -14.41
N ASP A 61 -7.65 10.95 -15.60
CA ASP A 61 -8.93 11.47 -16.11
C ASP A 61 -9.95 10.35 -16.44
N GLY A 62 -9.60 9.09 -16.16
CA GLY A 62 -10.49 7.95 -16.33
C GLY A 62 -10.55 7.43 -17.76
N CYS A 63 -9.64 7.87 -18.63
CA CYS A 63 -9.50 7.28 -19.95
C CYS A 63 -9.03 5.84 -19.84
N ALA A 64 -9.42 5.00 -20.80
CA ALA A 64 -8.97 3.60 -20.82
C ALA A 64 -7.43 3.56 -20.83
N PRO A 65 -6.81 2.72 -19.97
CA PRO A 65 -5.36 2.61 -19.94
C PRO A 65 -4.86 2.21 -21.33
N VAL A 66 -3.98 3.03 -21.87
CA VAL A 66 -3.35 2.74 -23.14
C VAL A 66 -2.41 1.58 -22.89
N ARG A 67 -2.80 0.37 -23.30
CA ARG A 67 -1.91 -0.80 -23.32
C ARG A 67 -0.88 -0.62 -24.41
N GLN A 68 0.04 0.28 -24.21
CA GLN A 68 1.17 0.44 -25.12
C GLN A 68 2.36 -0.35 -24.58
N ARG A 69 2.98 -1.11 -25.44
CA ARG A 69 4.33 -1.57 -25.26
C ARG A 69 5.18 -0.34 -24.92
N ASN A 70 6.14 -0.46 -24.02
CA ASN A 70 7.08 0.59 -23.69
C ASN A 70 6.55 1.73 -22.79
N LEU A 71 5.31 1.73 -22.41
CA LEU A 71 4.75 2.78 -21.57
C LEU A 71 4.15 2.19 -20.29
N LEU A 72 4.63 2.69 -19.15
CA LEU A 72 4.10 2.36 -17.84
C LEU A 72 3.35 3.56 -17.26
N THR A 73 2.17 3.34 -16.77
CA THR A 73 1.39 4.33 -16.01
C THR A 73 0.71 3.65 -14.83
N ALA A 74 0.78 4.26 -13.66
CA ALA A 74 0.05 3.81 -12.48
C ALA A 74 -0.36 5.00 -11.62
N ASP A 75 -1.64 5.07 -11.32
CA ASP A 75 -2.22 5.98 -10.34
C ASP A 75 -2.57 5.17 -9.09
N PHE A 76 -1.78 5.34 -8.04
CA PHE A 76 -1.94 4.57 -6.81
C PHE A 76 -3.12 5.06 -5.98
N THR A 77 -3.52 6.31 -6.13
CA THR A 77 -4.67 6.89 -5.41
C THR A 77 -5.99 6.32 -5.94
N LYS A 78 -6.09 6.12 -7.25
CA LYS A 78 -7.26 5.53 -7.92
C LYS A 78 -7.15 4.03 -8.15
N ARG A 79 -6.00 3.42 -7.83
CA ARG A 79 -5.70 1.99 -8.08
C ARG A 79 -5.89 1.59 -9.54
N THR A 80 -5.45 2.41 -10.43
CA THR A 80 -5.56 2.20 -11.88
C THR A 80 -4.18 2.04 -12.52
N GLY A 81 -4.17 1.53 -13.74
CA GLY A 81 -2.94 1.30 -14.50
C GLY A 81 -2.29 -0.04 -14.15
N GLN A 82 -0.95 -0.05 -14.16
CA GLN A 82 -0.15 -1.28 -14.02
C GLN A 82 0.23 -1.59 -12.57
N LEU A 83 -0.71 -1.36 -11.65
CA LEU A 83 -0.54 -1.73 -10.25
C LEU A 83 -0.66 -3.25 -10.07
N GLY A 84 0.34 -3.84 -9.44
CA GLY A 84 0.41 -5.25 -9.08
C GLY A 84 0.00 -5.52 -7.62
N ALA A 85 0.66 -6.50 -7.00
CA ALA A 85 0.38 -6.92 -5.63
C ALA A 85 0.90 -5.93 -4.58
N LEU A 86 0.17 -5.85 -3.47
CA LEU A 86 0.57 -5.14 -2.25
C LEU A 86 1.02 -6.17 -1.21
N HIS A 87 2.14 -5.92 -0.54
CA HIS A 87 2.67 -6.75 0.53
C HIS A 87 2.95 -5.89 1.76
N GLN A 88 2.33 -6.23 2.88
CA GLN A 88 2.45 -5.49 4.15
C GLN A 88 2.10 -3.99 4.02
N LEU A 89 1.30 -3.66 3.04
CA LEU A 89 0.73 -2.34 2.83
C LEU A 89 -0.77 -2.44 2.90
N GLN A 90 -1.40 -1.48 3.54
CA GLN A 90 -2.83 -1.28 3.40
C GLN A 90 -3.10 -0.15 2.41
N ASN A 91 -4.23 -0.28 1.75
CA ASN A 91 -4.72 0.76 0.88
C ASN A 91 -5.66 1.67 1.67
N VAL A 92 -5.16 2.83 2.05
CA VAL A 92 -5.93 3.84 2.75
C VAL A 92 -6.41 4.87 1.74
N TYR A 93 -7.73 4.93 1.55
CA TYR A 93 -8.36 5.83 0.57
C TYR A 93 -7.74 5.75 -0.84
N GLY A 94 -7.41 4.55 -1.27
CA GLY A 94 -6.80 4.34 -2.57
C GLY A 94 -5.27 4.45 -2.61
N THR A 95 -4.62 4.92 -1.57
CA THR A 95 -3.16 5.09 -1.52
C THR A 95 -2.52 3.94 -0.75
N PRO A 96 -1.54 3.22 -1.31
CA PRO A 96 -0.74 2.26 -0.56
C PRO A 96 0.06 2.98 0.51
N MET A 97 -0.11 2.57 1.75
CA MET A 97 0.59 3.14 2.90
C MET A 97 1.30 2.05 3.68
N LEU A 98 2.52 2.34 4.10
CA LEU A 98 3.21 1.53 5.07
C LEU A 98 2.54 1.63 6.43
N ILE A 99 2.48 0.50 7.07
CA ILE A 99 1.98 0.32 8.42
C ILE A 99 3.17 0.38 9.37
N PRO A 100 3.22 1.33 10.34
CA PRO A 100 4.36 1.47 11.26
C PRO A 100 4.53 0.23 12.15
N SER A 101 5.75 -0.12 12.48
CA SER A 101 6.07 -1.32 13.24
C SER A 101 6.44 -1.00 14.69
N VAL A 102 5.60 -1.41 15.59
CA VAL A 102 5.95 -1.58 17.00
C VAL A 102 5.20 -2.83 17.50
N ALA A 103 5.84 -3.65 18.32
CA ALA A 103 5.09 -4.63 19.09
C ALA A 103 4.25 -3.85 20.13
N GLU A 104 2.96 -3.75 19.90
CA GLU A 104 2.07 -3.03 20.81
C GLU A 104 1.42 -3.99 21.79
N THR A 105 1.48 -3.61 23.05
CA THR A 105 0.75 -4.26 24.13
C THR A 105 -0.29 -3.28 24.65
N PHE A 106 -1.54 -3.60 24.42
CA PHE A 106 -2.65 -2.84 24.99
C PHE A 106 -3.03 -3.47 26.32
N SER A 107 -3.15 -2.65 27.33
CA SER A 107 -3.56 -3.11 28.67
C SER A 107 -4.77 -2.32 29.12
N THR A 108 -5.72 -2.99 29.75
CA THR A 108 -6.87 -2.36 30.35
C THR A 108 -7.17 -2.96 31.73
N THR A 109 -7.82 -2.19 32.56
CA THR A 109 -8.33 -2.61 33.87
C THR A 109 -9.85 -2.62 33.86
N VAL A 110 -10.44 -3.63 34.46
CA VAL A 110 -11.88 -3.76 34.59
C VAL A 110 -12.26 -3.61 36.08
N GLU A 111 -13.36 -2.92 36.33
CA GLU A 111 -13.80 -2.63 37.70
C GLU A 111 -14.17 -3.86 38.56
N ASP A 112 -14.15 -3.66 39.85
CA ASP A 112 -14.11 -4.50 41.02
C ASP A 112 -15.19 -5.57 41.24
N THR A 113 -16.02 -5.91 40.32
CA THR A 113 -17.06 -6.94 40.53
C THR A 113 -16.69 -8.23 39.83
N PRO A 114 -16.77 -9.39 40.53
CA PRO A 114 -16.61 -10.67 39.83
C PRO A 114 -17.68 -10.75 38.75
N VAL A 115 -17.25 -10.83 37.50
CA VAL A 115 -18.15 -11.01 36.40
C VAL A 115 -18.34 -12.49 36.20
N LEU A 116 -19.51 -12.97 36.55
CA LEU A 116 -20.01 -14.29 36.19
C LEU A 116 -20.30 -14.25 34.68
N LEU A 117 -19.56 -15.05 33.93
CA LEU A 117 -19.81 -15.20 32.50
C LEU A 117 -20.99 -16.17 32.33
N GLU A 118 -22.20 -15.65 32.30
CA GLU A 118 -23.34 -16.49 31.98
C GLU A 118 -23.33 -16.91 30.49
N ASN A 119 -22.99 -16.02 29.55
CA ASN A 119 -22.86 -16.34 28.15
C ASN A 119 -21.75 -15.53 27.47
N SER A 120 -21.81 -14.22 27.56
CA SER A 120 -20.80 -13.30 26.96
C SER A 120 -20.68 -12.04 27.80
N HIS A 121 -19.49 -11.48 27.80
CA HIS A 121 -19.21 -10.22 28.49
C HIS A 121 -18.21 -9.38 27.71
N ILE A 122 -18.51 -8.09 27.57
CA ILE A 122 -17.57 -7.13 26.96
C ILE A 122 -16.59 -6.68 28.03
N LEU A 123 -15.30 -6.90 27.80
CA LEU A 123 -14.23 -6.53 28.72
C LEU A 123 -13.74 -5.12 28.51
N CYS A 124 -13.40 -4.78 27.28
CA CYS A 124 -12.77 -3.53 26.95
C CYS A 124 -12.87 -3.22 25.45
N SER A 125 -12.52 -2.00 25.14
CA SER A 125 -12.30 -1.58 23.75
C SER A 125 -10.92 -0.98 23.60
N PHE A 126 -10.31 -1.09 22.41
CA PHE A 126 -9.05 -0.48 22.10
C PHE A 126 -9.06 0.09 20.67
N THR A 127 -8.27 1.13 20.47
CA THR A 127 -8.01 1.71 19.16
C THR A 127 -6.51 1.60 18.91
N PRO A 128 -6.08 0.88 17.86
CA PRO A 128 -4.66 0.74 17.55
C PRO A 128 -4.01 2.07 17.20
N SER A 129 -2.71 2.21 17.44
CA SER A 129 -1.95 3.39 17.02
C SER A 129 -1.56 3.36 15.54
N GLY A 130 -1.61 2.19 14.90
CA GLY A 130 -1.25 1.99 13.52
C GLY A 130 -1.91 0.77 12.91
N TYR A 131 -1.63 0.55 11.64
CA TYR A 131 -2.01 -0.68 10.96
C TYR A 131 -1.13 -1.85 11.38
N GLY A 132 -1.69 -3.02 11.46
CA GLY A 132 -0.96 -4.22 11.85
C GLY A 132 -1.85 -5.43 12.00
N SER A 133 -1.43 -6.34 12.86
CA SER A 133 -2.21 -7.52 13.20
C SER A 133 -2.12 -7.83 14.70
N VAL A 134 -3.21 -8.31 15.27
CA VAL A 134 -3.25 -8.93 16.60
C VAL A 134 -3.14 -10.44 16.42
N SER A 135 -2.20 -11.06 17.13
CA SER A 135 -1.94 -12.50 17.09
C SER A 135 -2.40 -13.24 18.34
N ALA A 136 -2.60 -12.53 19.45
CA ALA A 136 -3.06 -13.13 20.69
C ALA A 136 -3.72 -12.08 21.62
N VAL A 137 -4.61 -12.56 22.48
CA VAL A 137 -5.16 -11.83 23.61
C VAL A 137 -4.83 -12.61 24.87
N THR A 138 -4.18 -11.99 25.84
CA THR A 138 -3.90 -12.58 27.16
C THR A 138 -4.77 -11.89 28.20
N ILE A 139 -5.56 -12.68 28.92
CA ILE A 139 -6.40 -12.21 30.02
C ILE A 139 -5.81 -12.77 31.31
N GLY A 140 -5.46 -11.88 32.23
CA GLY A 140 -4.92 -12.24 33.54
C GLY A 140 -6.03 -12.49 34.57
N ASN A 141 -5.71 -13.27 35.60
CA ASN A 141 -6.46 -13.40 36.85
C ASN A 141 -7.93 -13.84 36.73
N PHE A 142 -8.16 -14.99 36.11
CA PHE A 142 -9.44 -15.66 36.27
C PHE A 142 -9.62 -16.10 37.74
N THR A 143 -10.79 -15.84 38.31
CA THR A 143 -11.14 -16.25 39.69
C THR A 143 -11.96 -17.53 39.74
N GLY A 144 -12.41 -18.00 38.59
CA GLY A 144 -13.13 -19.27 38.45
C GLY A 144 -12.49 -20.11 37.33
N ALA A 145 -12.79 -21.40 37.28
CA ALA A 145 -12.37 -22.31 36.26
C ALA A 145 -13.50 -22.64 35.27
N SER A 146 -13.20 -22.82 34.03
CA SER A 146 -14.08 -23.28 32.97
C SER A 146 -13.30 -23.97 31.87
N GLU A 147 -13.88 -25.02 31.30
CA GLU A 147 -13.23 -25.81 30.26
C GLU A 147 -13.34 -25.16 28.88
N GLN A 148 -14.34 -24.30 28.67
CA GLN A 148 -14.64 -23.78 27.34
C GLN A 148 -14.85 -22.27 27.34
N VAL A 149 -13.75 -21.54 27.36
CA VAL A 149 -13.74 -20.09 27.22
C VAL A 149 -13.12 -19.71 25.89
N ALA A 150 -13.67 -18.72 25.22
CA ALA A 150 -13.16 -18.14 23.99
C ALA A 150 -13.26 -16.62 24.03
N VAL A 151 -12.56 -15.95 23.14
CA VAL A 151 -12.68 -14.51 22.92
C VAL A 151 -13.14 -14.21 21.51
N ASN A 152 -13.99 -13.21 21.39
CA ASN A 152 -14.26 -12.52 20.13
C ASN A 152 -13.65 -11.12 20.18
N ILE A 153 -13.15 -10.67 19.05
CA ILE A 153 -12.87 -9.26 18.82
C ILE A 153 -13.92 -8.74 17.86
N LEU A 154 -14.64 -7.72 18.28
CA LEU A 154 -15.72 -7.12 17.50
C LEU A 154 -15.22 -5.82 16.86
N GLU A 155 -15.59 -5.59 15.61
CA GLU A 155 -15.48 -4.31 14.92
C GLU A 155 -16.89 -3.84 14.55
N ASN A 156 -17.26 -2.65 14.99
CA ASN A 156 -18.61 -2.11 14.78
C ASN A 156 -19.75 -3.08 15.22
N GLY A 157 -19.53 -3.82 16.32
CA GLY A 157 -20.49 -4.78 16.85
C GLY A 157 -20.56 -6.12 16.10
N GLN A 158 -19.76 -6.29 15.05
CA GLN A 158 -19.65 -7.54 14.29
C GLN A 158 -18.39 -8.30 14.67
N VAL A 159 -18.46 -9.63 14.69
CA VAL A 159 -17.29 -10.46 15.00
C VAL A 159 -16.27 -10.35 13.87
N ALA A 160 -15.11 -9.75 14.17
CA ALA A 160 -13.98 -9.63 13.26
C ALA A 160 -12.97 -10.79 13.43
N ALA A 161 -12.81 -11.29 14.66
CA ALA A 161 -11.98 -12.46 14.94
C ALA A 161 -12.54 -13.24 16.12
N THR A 162 -12.28 -14.55 16.12
CA THR A 162 -12.68 -15.48 17.20
C THR A 162 -11.49 -16.39 17.52
N SER A 163 -11.22 -16.62 18.79
CA SER A 163 -10.25 -17.62 19.21
C SER A 163 -10.85 -19.02 19.23
N GLU A 164 -9.99 -20.02 19.26
CA GLU A 164 -10.38 -21.35 19.73
C GLU A 164 -10.77 -21.30 21.21
N THR A 165 -11.58 -22.26 21.64
CA THR A 165 -11.92 -22.42 23.05
C THR A 165 -10.72 -22.96 23.84
N ARG A 166 -10.54 -22.43 25.05
CA ARG A 166 -9.48 -22.86 25.98
C ARG A 166 -10.03 -23.01 27.38
N ALA A 167 -9.44 -23.91 28.14
CA ALA A 167 -9.68 -24.00 29.56
C ALA A 167 -9.02 -22.84 30.28
N VAL A 168 -9.71 -22.28 31.28
CA VAL A 168 -9.18 -21.28 32.21
C VAL A 168 -9.17 -21.86 33.61
N ALA A 169 -8.13 -21.52 34.37
CA ALA A 169 -7.96 -21.97 35.73
C ALA A 169 -8.10 -20.79 36.72
N LYS A 170 -8.55 -21.10 37.92
CA LYS A 170 -8.61 -20.14 39.00
C LYS A 170 -7.22 -19.60 39.33
N ASP A 171 -7.15 -18.29 39.54
CA ASP A 171 -5.95 -17.54 39.92
C ASP A 171 -4.83 -17.62 38.84
N ALA A 172 -5.20 -17.81 37.58
CA ALA A 172 -4.29 -17.89 36.46
C ALA A 172 -4.76 -17.03 35.29
N GLY A 173 -3.81 -16.60 34.46
CA GLY A 173 -4.08 -15.97 33.17
C GLY A 173 -4.18 -17.01 32.05
N GLN A 174 -4.80 -16.62 30.94
CA GLN A 174 -4.91 -17.45 29.74
C GLN A 174 -4.65 -16.60 28.50
N THR A 175 -3.89 -17.16 27.56
CA THR A 175 -3.65 -16.58 26.25
C THR A 175 -4.52 -17.26 25.21
N PHE A 176 -5.21 -16.45 24.43
CA PHE A 176 -6.10 -16.85 23.34
C PHE A 176 -5.49 -16.40 22.02
N PRO A 177 -4.96 -17.31 21.19
CA PRO A 177 -4.52 -16.99 19.85
C PRO A 177 -5.69 -16.50 19.00
N VAL A 178 -5.49 -15.42 18.28
CA VAL A 178 -6.42 -14.84 17.33
C VAL A 178 -5.66 -14.41 16.06
N SER A 179 -6.39 -14.12 15.01
CA SER A 179 -5.82 -13.52 13.80
C SER A 179 -6.73 -12.39 13.35
N LEU A 180 -6.26 -11.17 13.49
CA LEU A 180 -7.02 -9.97 13.17
C LEU A 180 -6.11 -8.89 12.60
N ASP A 181 -6.42 -8.40 11.41
CA ASP A 181 -5.82 -7.17 10.89
C ASP A 181 -6.48 -5.96 11.53
N ILE A 182 -5.66 -5.02 11.99
CA ILE A 182 -6.10 -3.82 12.71
C ILE A 182 -5.73 -2.54 11.97
N ALA A 183 -6.52 -1.50 12.19
CA ALA A 183 -6.35 -0.18 11.60
C ALA A 183 -6.50 0.93 12.65
N PRO A 184 -5.76 2.07 12.53
CA PRO A 184 -5.72 3.11 13.57
C PRO A 184 -6.99 3.96 13.68
N ASP A 185 -7.85 3.94 12.68
CA ASP A 185 -9.11 4.68 12.62
C ASP A 185 -10.31 3.85 13.09
N ARG A 186 -10.06 2.64 13.61
CA ARG A 186 -11.09 1.69 14.01
C ARG A 186 -11.00 1.34 15.48
N THR A 187 -12.14 1.14 16.10
CA THR A 187 -12.24 0.67 17.48
C THR A 187 -12.66 -0.79 17.49
N TYR A 188 -11.91 -1.58 18.23
CA TYR A 188 -12.14 -3.00 18.41
C TYR A 188 -12.58 -3.26 19.84
N THR A 189 -13.55 -4.15 20.02
CA THR A 189 -14.11 -4.49 21.32
C THR A 189 -13.85 -5.95 21.65
N LEU A 190 -13.26 -6.22 22.80
CA LEU A 190 -13.03 -7.57 23.26
C LEU A 190 -14.25 -8.10 24.02
N GLN A 191 -14.76 -9.22 23.55
CA GLN A 191 -15.84 -9.96 24.17
C GLN A 191 -15.34 -11.33 24.65
N LEU A 192 -15.57 -11.63 25.90
CA LEU A 192 -15.28 -12.94 26.49
C LEU A 192 -16.53 -13.82 26.42
N LEU A 193 -16.35 -15.07 26.00
CA LEU A 193 -17.41 -16.04 25.82
C LEU A 193 -17.19 -17.27 26.70
N ARG A 194 -18.23 -17.75 27.34
CA ARG A 194 -18.28 -19.09 27.93
C ARG A 194 -19.18 -19.99 27.10
N ARG A 195 -18.67 -21.14 26.71
CA ARG A 195 -19.39 -22.08 25.83
C ARG A 195 -19.78 -23.40 26.49
N ASP A 196 -19.44 -23.59 27.76
CA ASP A 196 -19.88 -24.73 28.55
C ASP A 196 -21.09 -24.37 29.44
N ALA A 197 -21.97 -25.34 29.71
CA ALA A 197 -23.14 -25.15 30.55
C ALA A 197 -22.84 -25.29 32.04
N GLU A 198 -21.72 -25.91 32.40
CA GLU A 198 -21.41 -26.28 33.80
C GLU A 198 -20.22 -25.49 34.37
N GLY A 199 -19.47 -24.80 33.55
CA GLY A 199 -18.31 -24.05 33.98
C GLY A 199 -18.69 -22.73 34.63
N TYR A 200 -17.81 -22.25 35.47
CA TYR A 200 -17.89 -20.95 36.11
C TYR A 200 -16.60 -20.19 35.86
N ALA A 201 -16.61 -19.33 34.89
CA ALA A 201 -15.50 -18.42 34.66
C ALA A 201 -15.84 -17.08 35.27
N ALA A 202 -15.00 -16.59 36.14
CA ALA A 202 -15.13 -15.28 36.74
C ALA A 202 -13.80 -14.54 36.59
N ILE A 203 -13.88 -13.23 36.43
CA ILE A 203 -12.75 -12.34 36.36
C ILE A 203 -12.61 -11.63 37.70
N SER A 204 -11.36 -11.35 38.10
CA SER A 204 -11.00 -10.94 39.43
C SER A 204 -11.87 -9.86 40.08
N ALA A 205 -12.13 -10.05 41.33
CA ALA A 205 -12.85 -9.12 42.21
C ALA A 205 -11.98 -8.04 42.85
N SER A 206 -10.69 -8.05 42.69
CA SER A 206 -9.79 -7.15 43.43
C SER A 206 -9.12 -6.08 42.58
N GLY A 207 -9.84 -5.55 41.64
CA GLY A 207 -9.49 -4.27 41.07
C GLY A 207 -8.74 -4.26 39.75
N ALA A 208 -8.22 -5.31 39.22
CA ALA A 208 -7.57 -5.22 37.92
C ALA A 208 -7.55 -6.57 37.19
N VAL A 209 -8.30 -6.66 36.11
CA VAL A 209 -8.02 -7.66 35.06
C VAL A 209 -7.09 -7.04 34.05
N SER A 210 -5.89 -7.56 33.94
CA SER A 210 -5.02 -7.17 32.84
C SER A 210 -5.46 -7.88 31.55
N VAL A 211 -5.74 -7.10 30.52
CA VAL A 211 -5.94 -7.60 29.18
C VAL A 211 -4.78 -7.10 28.32
N THR A 212 -4.02 -8.01 27.76
CA THR A 212 -2.91 -7.66 26.88
C THR A 212 -3.21 -8.17 25.49
N PHE A 213 -3.24 -7.26 24.52
CA PHE A 213 -3.25 -7.61 23.10
C PHE A 213 -1.81 -7.67 22.62
N THR A 214 -1.41 -8.80 22.10
CA THR A 214 -0.11 -8.97 21.46
C THR A 214 -0.30 -8.86 19.96
N GLY A 215 0.35 -7.91 19.37
CA GLY A 215 0.25 -7.63 17.94
C GLY A 215 1.57 -7.18 17.35
N THR A 216 1.61 -7.17 16.05
CA THR A 216 2.73 -6.64 15.27
C THR A 216 2.22 -5.55 14.36
N VAL A 217 2.93 -4.44 14.30
CA VAL A 217 2.72 -3.37 13.34
C VAL A 217 3.88 -3.42 12.35
N TYR A 218 3.64 -3.25 11.06
CA TYR A 218 4.64 -3.56 10.03
C TYR A 218 5.67 -2.45 9.85
N GLU A 219 6.98 -2.78 9.75
CA GLU A 219 8.09 -1.81 9.56
C GLU A 219 8.36 -1.46 8.12
N THR A 220 8.18 -2.41 7.24
CA THR A 220 8.40 -2.25 5.81
C THR A 220 7.32 -2.97 5.03
N GLY A 221 6.93 -2.38 3.95
CA GLY A 221 6.05 -2.99 3.01
C GLY A 221 6.44 -2.60 1.60
N TYR A 222 5.98 -3.34 0.62
CA TYR A 222 6.26 -3.05 -0.77
C TYR A 222 5.04 -3.28 -1.67
N PHE A 223 5.06 -2.65 -2.83
CA PHE A 223 4.15 -2.97 -3.92
C PHE A 223 4.93 -3.17 -5.21
N ALA A 224 4.41 -4.01 -6.07
CA ALA A 224 4.98 -4.32 -7.36
C ALA A 224 4.08 -3.81 -8.47
N THR A 225 4.65 -3.47 -9.62
CA THR A 225 3.88 -3.25 -10.84
C THR A 225 3.57 -4.58 -11.51
N LYS A 226 2.53 -4.60 -12.33
CA LYS A 226 2.34 -5.71 -13.26
C LYS A 226 3.50 -5.74 -14.26
N PRO A 227 3.92 -6.94 -14.72
CA PRO A 227 4.96 -7.05 -15.72
C PRO A 227 4.62 -6.25 -16.98
N LEU A 228 5.56 -5.44 -17.43
CA LEU A 228 5.45 -4.64 -18.64
C LEU A 228 6.32 -5.24 -19.74
N LEU A 229 5.72 -5.65 -20.84
CA LEU A 229 6.46 -6.13 -22.00
C LEU A 229 7.03 -4.93 -22.75
N LEU A 230 8.37 -4.89 -22.84
CA LEU A 230 9.11 -3.86 -23.55
C LEU A 230 9.42 -4.30 -24.98
N GLY A 231 9.44 -3.36 -25.91
CA GLY A 231 9.85 -3.57 -27.28
C GLY A 231 11.31 -3.17 -27.53
N ALA A 232 11.62 -2.84 -28.78
CA ALA A 232 12.88 -2.27 -29.13
C ALA A 232 13.08 -0.90 -28.46
N GLY A 233 14.30 -0.59 -28.08
CA GLY A 233 14.69 0.64 -27.40
C GLY A 233 15.97 0.42 -26.60
N GLY A 234 16.42 1.41 -25.88
CA GLY A 234 17.66 1.30 -25.09
C GLY A 234 17.44 1.40 -23.61
N VAL A 235 16.88 2.50 -23.18
CA VAL A 235 16.79 2.91 -21.78
C VAL A 235 15.36 3.14 -21.40
N PHE A 236 14.96 2.59 -20.27
CA PHE A 236 13.66 2.88 -19.67
C PHE A 236 13.82 3.98 -18.63
N GLU A 237 13.09 5.09 -18.80
CA GLU A 237 13.05 6.16 -17.81
C GLU A 237 11.76 6.09 -17.02
N LEU A 238 11.88 6.26 -15.69
CA LEU A 238 10.79 6.15 -14.74
C LEU A 238 10.73 7.41 -13.85
N TRP A 239 9.54 7.97 -13.69
CA TRP A 239 9.27 9.06 -12.76
C TRP A 239 8.26 8.61 -11.71
N VAL A 240 8.54 8.92 -10.44
CA VAL A 240 7.70 8.54 -9.30
C VAL A 240 7.37 9.78 -8.49
N TYR A 241 6.09 10.07 -8.37
CA TYR A 241 5.57 11.13 -7.50
C TYR A 241 5.26 10.59 -6.11
N TYR A 242 5.74 11.26 -5.09
CA TYR A 242 5.53 10.86 -3.71
C TYR A 242 5.51 12.06 -2.76
N THR A 243 5.03 11.84 -1.54
CA THR A 243 5.13 12.77 -0.41
C THR A 243 5.72 12.05 0.80
N GLY A 244 6.38 12.81 1.69
CA GLY A 244 7.08 12.25 2.84
C GLY A 244 8.48 11.71 2.49
N PRO A 245 9.03 10.78 3.29
CA PRO A 245 10.30 10.14 2.99
C PRO A 245 10.29 9.38 1.67
N ALA A 246 11.42 9.38 0.96
CA ALA A 246 11.52 8.76 -0.36
C ALA A 246 11.32 7.23 -0.28
N PRO A 247 10.53 6.63 -1.18
CA PRO A 247 10.46 5.19 -1.33
C PRO A 247 11.75 4.65 -1.95
N ALA A 248 12.13 3.41 -1.64
CA ALA A 248 13.15 2.69 -2.37
C ALA A 248 12.52 2.02 -3.59
N ALA A 249 13.25 1.97 -4.68
CA ALA A 249 12.81 1.31 -5.91
C ALA A 249 13.78 0.21 -6.33
N ALA A 250 13.26 -0.84 -6.93
CA ALA A 250 14.00 -1.92 -7.53
C ALA A 250 13.30 -2.40 -8.80
N TYR A 251 14.03 -3.06 -9.67
CA TYR A 251 13.50 -3.64 -10.88
C TYR A 251 14.03 -5.05 -11.12
N CYS A 252 13.30 -5.83 -11.88
CA CYS A 252 13.80 -7.07 -12.45
C CYS A 252 13.35 -7.20 -13.91
N PHE A 253 14.12 -7.95 -14.67
CA PHE A 253 13.76 -8.37 -16.02
C PHE A 253 13.42 -9.86 -16.04
N ASP A 254 12.38 -10.19 -16.81
CA ASP A 254 12.00 -11.55 -17.15
C ASP A 254 11.76 -12.46 -15.91
N GLY A 255 11.32 -11.85 -14.81
CA GLY A 255 11.06 -12.57 -13.55
C GLY A 255 12.31 -12.99 -12.78
N GLY A 256 13.45 -12.39 -13.07
CA GLY A 256 14.71 -12.61 -12.33
C GLY A 256 14.73 -11.90 -10.96
N ASP A 257 15.91 -11.81 -10.38
CA ASP A 257 16.12 -11.14 -9.10
C ASP A 257 15.97 -9.62 -9.22
N TYR A 258 15.37 -9.02 -8.18
CA TYR A 258 15.23 -7.58 -8.11
C TYR A 258 16.58 -6.89 -7.82
N GLN A 259 16.88 -5.89 -8.62
CA GLN A 259 18.05 -5.04 -8.47
C GLN A 259 17.64 -3.65 -7.99
N ALA A 260 18.32 -3.13 -6.97
CA ALA A 260 18.05 -1.81 -6.44
C ALA A 260 18.31 -0.71 -7.46
N LEU A 261 17.44 0.28 -7.49
CA LEU A 261 17.58 1.48 -8.30
C LEU A 261 18.07 2.64 -7.45
N THR A 262 19.07 3.35 -7.97
CA THR A 262 19.48 4.64 -7.42
C THR A 262 18.83 5.74 -8.24
N PRO A 263 18.19 6.75 -7.61
CA PRO A 263 17.64 7.87 -8.36
C PRO A 263 18.73 8.60 -9.17
N ALA A 264 18.47 8.81 -10.45
CA ALA A 264 19.32 9.62 -11.30
C ALA A 264 19.11 11.11 -11.02
N GLU A 265 17.91 11.47 -10.56
CA GLU A 265 17.54 12.84 -10.22
C GLU A 265 16.46 12.83 -9.13
N THR A 266 16.53 13.85 -8.26
CA THR A 266 15.51 14.13 -7.25
C THR A 266 15.04 15.57 -7.44
N GLY A 267 13.74 15.79 -7.34
CA GLY A 267 13.18 17.11 -7.58
C GLY A 267 11.78 17.24 -6.99
N SER A 268 11.04 18.20 -7.52
CA SER A 268 9.62 18.39 -7.22
C SER A 268 8.83 18.53 -8.51
N GLY A 269 7.57 18.18 -8.47
CA GLY A 269 6.65 18.31 -9.58
C GLY A 269 5.22 18.38 -9.09
N VAL A 270 4.31 18.61 -10.03
CA VAL A 270 2.87 18.62 -9.76
C VAL A 270 2.29 17.33 -10.30
N ASN A 271 1.57 16.59 -9.46
CA ASN A 271 0.91 15.35 -9.87
C ASN A 271 -0.36 15.63 -10.68
N SER A 272 -1.06 14.58 -11.12
CA SER A 272 -2.29 14.72 -11.92
C SER A 272 -3.45 15.37 -11.17
N ASP A 273 -3.44 15.34 -9.84
CA ASP A 273 -4.42 16.05 -8.99
C ASP A 273 -4.09 17.55 -8.80
N GLY A 274 -2.98 18.03 -9.34
CA GLY A 274 -2.50 19.39 -9.13
C GLY A 274 -1.77 19.62 -7.82
N GLU A 275 -1.41 18.55 -7.10
CA GLU A 275 -0.67 18.63 -5.83
C GLU A 275 0.83 18.71 -6.08
N THR A 276 1.53 19.54 -5.32
CA THR A 276 2.98 19.57 -5.32
C THR A 276 3.52 18.36 -4.58
N CYS A 277 4.31 17.56 -5.28
CA CYS A 277 4.92 16.33 -4.77
C CYS A 277 6.43 16.36 -4.95
N SER A 278 7.11 15.54 -4.20
CA SER A 278 8.50 15.16 -4.52
C SER A 278 8.51 14.22 -5.72
N LEU A 279 9.56 14.29 -6.51
CA LEU A 279 9.74 13.53 -7.74
C LEU A 279 11.08 12.80 -7.73
N LEU A 280 11.06 11.51 -8.02
CA LEU A 280 12.25 10.70 -8.31
C LEU A 280 12.26 10.33 -9.78
N ARG A 281 13.42 10.47 -10.41
CA ARG A 281 13.69 9.95 -11.75
C ARG A 281 14.70 8.82 -11.67
N PHE A 282 14.37 7.70 -12.32
CA PHE A 282 15.25 6.54 -12.44
C PHE A 282 15.52 6.23 -13.91
N VAL A 283 16.68 5.65 -14.16
CA VAL A 283 17.11 5.21 -15.48
C VAL A 283 17.47 3.73 -15.40
N ILE A 284 16.79 2.91 -16.20
CA ILE A 284 16.99 1.46 -16.24
C ILE A 284 17.61 1.12 -17.59
N PRO A 285 18.89 0.74 -17.63
CA PRO A 285 19.58 0.40 -18.87
C PRO A 285 19.17 -0.99 -19.38
N ASP A 286 19.52 -1.27 -20.61
CA ASP A 286 19.40 -2.60 -21.24
C ASP A 286 17.97 -3.20 -21.16
N ALA A 287 16.97 -2.35 -21.27
CA ALA A 287 15.57 -2.72 -21.08
C ALA A 287 14.89 -3.29 -22.36
N ALA A 288 15.54 -3.17 -23.52
CA ALA A 288 14.96 -3.57 -24.80
C ALA A 288 14.54 -5.05 -24.83
N GLU A 289 13.34 -5.30 -25.35
CA GLU A 289 12.77 -6.64 -25.59
C GLU A 289 12.66 -7.53 -24.34
N LYS A 290 12.63 -6.93 -23.15
CA LYS A 290 12.50 -7.61 -21.87
C LYS A 290 11.14 -7.36 -21.24
N THR A 291 10.77 -8.20 -20.28
CA THR A 291 9.64 -7.97 -19.42
C THR A 291 10.10 -7.29 -18.14
N LEU A 292 9.69 -6.05 -17.92
CA LEU A 292 10.07 -5.25 -16.75
C LEU A 292 9.04 -5.38 -15.64
N SER A 293 9.49 -5.65 -14.43
CA SER A 293 8.72 -5.50 -13.21
C SER A 293 9.43 -4.54 -12.26
N LEU A 294 8.66 -3.66 -11.65
CA LEU A 294 9.14 -2.68 -10.67
C LEU A 294 8.62 -3.02 -9.28
N HIS A 295 9.39 -2.65 -8.30
CA HIS A 295 9.15 -2.92 -6.90
C HIS A 295 9.46 -1.66 -6.09
N PHE A 296 8.50 -1.19 -5.32
CA PHE A 296 8.66 0.00 -4.48
C PHE A 296 8.51 -0.38 -3.02
N THR A 297 9.53 -0.08 -2.23
CA THR A 297 9.54 -0.37 -0.79
C THR A 297 9.36 0.90 0.00
N LEU A 298 8.40 0.90 0.91
CA LEU A 298 8.16 1.94 1.89
C LEU A 298 8.74 1.52 3.24
N SER A 299 9.48 2.40 3.89
CA SER A 299 10.06 2.22 5.22
C SER A 299 9.59 3.28 6.23
N SER A 300 8.57 4.05 5.86
CA SER A 300 7.96 5.06 6.73
C SER A 300 6.47 5.16 6.47
N SER A 301 5.68 5.22 7.53
CA SER A 301 4.24 5.45 7.44
C SER A 301 3.85 6.83 6.91
N ALA A 302 4.81 7.76 6.88
CA ALA A 302 4.63 9.09 6.30
C ALA A 302 4.86 9.11 4.77
N THR A 303 5.33 8.01 4.18
CA THR A 303 5.54 7.92 2.74
C THR A 303 4.24 7.60 2.02
N LEU A 304 3.85 8.46 1.10
CA LEU A 304 2.73 8.25 0.18
C LEU A 304 3.25 8.29 -1.25
N VAL A 305 3.17 7.17 -1.96
CA VAL A 305 3.44 7.15 -3.40
C VAL A 305 2.14 7.43 -4.13
N ARG A 306 2.13 8.51 -4.91
CA ARG A 306 0.92 9.00 -5.59
C ARG A 306 0.74 8.36 -6.96
N GLU A 307 1.72 8.51 -7.80
CA GLU A 307 1.68 8.13 -9.20
C GLU A 307 3.06 7.74 -9.68
N CYS A 308 3.13 6.95 -10.73
CA CYS A 308 4.35 6.80 -11.50
C CYS A 308 4.05 6.67 -12.99
N CYS A 309 5.01 7.07 -13.80
CA CYS A 309 5.00 6.84 -15.23
C CYS A 309 6.41 6.52 -15.72
N GLY A 310 6.50 5.77 -16.80
CA GLY A 310 7.77 5.41 -17.39
C GLY A 310 7.65 5.10 -18.88
N ILE A 311 8.74 5.24 -19.60
CA ILE A 311 8.79 5.04 -21.04
C ILE A 311 10.12 4.45 -21.47
N LEU A 312 10.08 3.50 -22.41
CA LEU A 312 11.23 2.98 -23.14
C LEU A 312 11.30 3.67 -24.50
N LEU A 313 12.47 4.20 -24.81
CA LEU A 313 12.76 4.83 -26.09
C LEU A 313 14.08 4.35 -26.65
#